data_16c5a45c0f871aa2c53a436e900f80a8
#
_entry.id   16c5a45c0f871aa2c53a436e900f80a8
#
_cell.length_a   1.000
_cell.length_b   1.000
_cell.length_c   1.000
_cell.angle_alpha   90.00
_cell.angle_beta   90.00
_cell.angle_gamma   90.00
#
_symmetry.space_group_name_H-M   'P 1'
#
loop_
_entity.id
_entity.type
_entity.pdbx_description
1 polymer ?
#
loop_
_entity_poly.entity_id
_entity_poly.type
_entity_poly.pdbx_seq_one_letter_code
_entity_poly.pdbx_strand_id
1 'polypeptide(L)'
;DPKVILLDEPAAGVNPTLLEEIIDRIRDIHSQGVTFLIIEHNMELVMRLCSSILVMAEGDILMRGAPEEIRSDPRLIDAFLGGGTSLKND
;
A
#
# COMPACT_ATOMS: atom_id res chain seq x y z
N ASP A 1 23.71 -9.28 -2.80
CA ASP A 1 22.78 -9.79 -1.80
C ASP A 1 21.40 -9.21 -1.98
N PRO A 2 20.41 -10.04 -2.31
CA PRO A 2 19.06 -9.53 -2.30
C PRO A 2 18.65 -9.19 -0.88
N LYS A 3 18.03 -8.05 -0.74
CA LYS A 3 17.55 -7.62 0.56
C LYS A 3 16.07 -7.34 0.47
N VAL A 4 15.35 -7.75 1.51
CA VAL A 4 13.93 -7.51 1.61
C VAL A 4 13.69 -6.79 2.93
N ILE A 5 12.99 -5.69 2.87
CA ILE A 5 12.62 -4.94 4.05
C ILE A 5 11.11 -5.00 4.22
N LEU A 6 10.69 -5.37 5.42
CA LEU A 6 9.27 -5.40 5.76
C LEU A 6 8.92 -4.13 6.51
N LEU A 7 7.95 -3.39 5.99
CA LEU A 7 7.45 -2.19 6.64
C LEU A 7 5.99 -2.41 7.01
N ASP A 8 5.68 -2.19 8.28
CA ASP A 8 4.32 -2.37 8.79
C ASP A 8 3.75 -1.00 9.12
N GLU A 9 2.83 -0.54 8.27
CA GLU A 9 2.15 0.73 8.39
C GLU A 9 3.11 1.92 8.54
N PRO A 10 4.04 2.07 7.60
CA PRO A 10 5.02 3.14 7.72
C PRO A 10 4.41 4.55 7.67
N ALA A 11 3.20 4.68 7.16
CA ALA A 11 2.54 5.98 7.04
C ALA A 11 1.58 6.26 8.19
N ALA A 12 1.56 5.42 9.23
CA ALA A 12 0.62 5.63 10.32
C ALA A 12 0.90 6.95 11.04
N GLY A 13 -0.12 7.81 11.09
CA GLY A 13 -0.03 9.05 11.82
C GLY A 13 0.81 10.14 11.19
N VAL A 14 1.25 9.98 9.94
CA VAL A 14 2.09 10.99 9.31
C VAL A 14 1.24 12.00 8.55
N ASN A 15 1.73 13.23 8.48
CA ASN A 15 1.06 14.26 7.70
C ASN A 15 1.50 14.16 6.22
N PRO A 16 0.82 14.89 5.31
CA PRO A 16 1.12 14.77 3.88
C PRO A 16 2.56 15.11 3.51
N THR A 17 3.16 16.08 4.18
CA THR A 17 4.54 16.44 3.86
C THR A 17 5.49 15.30 4.22
N LEU A 18 5.31 14.73 5.40
CA LEU A 18 6.15 13.62 5.82
C LEU A 18 5.90 12.39 4.96
N LEU A 19 4.66 12.21 4.51
CA LEU A 19 4.36 11.11 3.62
C LEU A 19 5.18 11.18 2.33
N GLU A 20 5.31 12.38 1.76
CA GLU A 20 6.14 12.56 0.57
C GLU A 20 7.58 12.17 0.84
N GLU A 21 8.11 12.54 1.99
CA GLU A 21 9.48 12.19 2.33
C GLU A 21 9.65 10.69 2.48
N ILE A 22 8.67 10.02 3.08
CA ILE A 22 8.73 8.57 3.23
C ILE A 22 8.70 7.89 1.86
N ILE A 23 7.83 8.34 0.98
CA ILE A 23 7.73 7.77 -0.36
C ILE A 23 9.05 7.95 -1.11
N ASP A 24 9.61 9.14 -1.05
CA ASP A 24 10.86 9.42 -1.74
C ASP A 24 11.99 8.56 -1.21
N ARG A 25 12.05 8.38 0.10
CA ARG A 25 13.10 7.59 0.72
C ARG A 25 12.97 6.11 0.33
N ILE A 26 11.75 5.59 0.32
CA ILE A 26 11.54 4.20 -0.07
C ILE A 26 11.92 3.99 -1.53
N ARG A 27 11.55 4.92 -2.40
CA ARG A 27 11.90 4.83 -3.81
C ARG A 27 13.41 4.83 -4.01
N ASP A 28 14.09 5.66 -3.26
CA ASP A 28 15.55 5.76 -3.38
C ASP A 28 16.21 4.45 -2.97
N ILE A 29 15.79 3.88 -1.85
CA ILE A 29 16.35 2.62 -1.38
C ILE A 29 16.00 1.49 -2.35
N HIS A 30 14.78 1.48 -2.86
CA HIS A 30 14.36 0.47 -3.80
C HIS A 30 15.20 0.52 -5.08
N SER A 31 15.55 1.72 -5.53
CA SER A 31 16.36 1.87 -6.75
C SER A 31 17.76 1.28 -6.57
N GLN A 32 18.17 1.05 -5.35
CA GLN A 32 19.46 0.44 -5.06
C GLN A 32 19.40 -1.08 -4.97
N GLY A 33 18.26 -1.68 -5.33
CA GLY A 33 18.13 -3.12 -5.39
C GLY A 33 17.44 -3.76 -4.20
N VAL A 34 16.88 -2.96 -3.31
CA VAL A 34 16.18 -3.48 -2.14
C VAL A 34 14.71 -3.70 -2.47
N THR A 35 14.20 -4.86 -2.12
CA THR A 35 12.78 -5.18 -2.29
C THR A 35 12.04 -4.84 -1.01
N PHE A 36 10.84 -4.28 -1.16
CA PHE A 36 10.03 -3.94 0.00
C PHE A 36 8.74 -4.75 0.01
N LEU A 37 8.37 -5.20 1.19
CA LEU A 37 7.03 -5.71 1.46
C LEU A 37 6.38 -4.73 2.43
N ILE A 38 5.33 -4.06 1.97
CA ILE A 38 4.70 -3.00 2.76
C ILE A 38 3.30 -3.42 3.13
N ILE A 39 3.01 -3.41 4.44
CA ILE A 39 1.68 -3.65 4.95
C ILE A 39 1.10 -2.30 5.31
N GLU A 40 0.05 -1.88 4.57
CA GLU A 40 -0.42 -0.51 4.71
C GLU A 40 -1.87 -0.42 4.27
N HIS A 41 -2.60 0.50 4.87
CA HIS A 41 -3.95 0.81 4.41
C HIS A 41 -4.05 2.26 3.94
N ASN A 42 -2.95 2.97 3.90
CA ASN A 42 -2.90 4.29 3.29
C ASN A 42 -2.80 4.10 1.78
N MET A 43 -3.92 4.34 1.08
CA MET A 43 -3.99 4.04 -0.34
C MET A 43 -3.06 4.91 -1.16
N GLU A 44 -2.84 6.14 -0.73
CA GLU A 44 -1.94 7.01 -1.49
C GLU A 44 -0.54 6.43 -1.54
N LEU A 45 -0.03 5.98 -0.40
CA LEU A 45 1.30 5.38 -0.36
C LEU A 45 1.35 4.11 -1.21
N VAL A 46 0.36 3.23 -1.03
CA VAL A 46 0.33 1.95 -1.72
C VAL A 46 0.27 2.15 -3.23
N MET A 47 -0.63 3.02 -3.69
CA MET A 47 -0.81 3.23 -5.13
C MET A 47 0.40 3.88 -5.78
N ARG A 48 1.12 4.69 -5.04
CA ARG A 48 2.28 5.39 -5.58
C ARG A 48 3.56 4.57 -5.56
N LEU A 49 3.69 3.65 -4.62
CA LEU A 49 4.93 2.91 -4.43
C LEU A 49 4.92 1.51 -5.00
N CYS A 50 3.79 0.83 -4.90
CA CYS A 50 3.79 -0.61 -5.14
C CYS A 50 3.48 -0.93 -6.58
N SER A 51 4.25 -1.87 -7.15
CA SER A 51 3.98 -2.36 -8.49
C SER A 51 3.02 -3.53 -8.48
N SER A 52 2.89 -4.18 -7.33
CA SER A 52 1.97 -5.30 -7.18
C SER A 52 1.30 -5.17 -5.83
N ILE A 53 -0.03 -5.24 -5.82
CA ILE A 53 -0.83 -5.00 -4.63
C ILE A 53 -1.69 -6.21 -4.35
N LEU A 54 -1.73 -6.59 -3.08
CA LEU A 54 -2.58 -7.66 -2.60
C LEU A 54 -3.57 -7.04 -1.60
N VAL A 55 -4.85 -7.12 -1.91
CA VAL A 55 -5.87 -6.55 -1.03
C VAL A 55 -6.49 -7.66 -0.23
N MET A 56 -6.53 -7.48 1.08
CA MET A 56 -7.10 -8.47 1.98
C MET A 56 -8.27 -7.87 2.75
N ALA A 57 -9.26 -8.68 3.00
CA ALA A 57 -10.42 -8.28 3.80
C ALA A 57 -10.86 -9.48 4.62
N GLU A 58 -11.03 -9.25 5.93
CA GLU A 58 -11.53 -10.27 6.85
C GLU A 58 -10.74 -11.57 6.77
N GLY A 59 -9.43 -11.43 6.65
CA GLY A 59 -8.56 -12.60 6.66
C GLY A 59 -8.38 -13.29 5.33
N ASP A 60 -9.10 -12.85 4.31
CA ASP A 60 -9.02 -13.47 3.00
C ASP A 60 -8.45 -12.51 1.97
N ILE A 61 -7.87 -13.10 0.92
CA ILE A 61 -7.39 -12.31 -0.20
C ILE A 61 -8.59 -11.94 -1.06
N LEU A 62 -8.80 -10.64 -1.21
CA LEU A 62 -9.91 -10.13 -2.01
C LEU A 62 -9.51 -10.01 -3.48
N MET A 63 -8.31 -9.47 -3.74
CA MET A 63 -7.83 -9.29 -5.10
C MET A 63 -6.35 -9.02 -5.09
N ARG A 64 -5.72 -9.15 -6.24
CA ARG A 64 -4.32 -8.78 -6.41
C ARG A 64 -4.11 -8.24 -7.81
N GLY A 65 -3.12 -7.39 -7.97
CA GLY A 65 -2.80 -6.85 -9.27
C GLY A 65 -2.00 -5.59 -9.19
N ALA A 66 -1.82 -4.96 -10.34
CA ALA A 66 -1.15 -3.67 -10.43
C ALA A 66 -2.06 -2.56 -9.91
N PRO A 67 -1.50 -1.40 -9.57
CA PRO A 67 -2.32 -0.30 -9.04
C PRO A 67 -3.51 0.07 -9.91
N GLU A 68 -3.33 0.09 -11.22
CA GLU A 68 -4.44 0.42 -12.11
C GLU A 68 -5.58 -0.58 -12.02
N GLU A 69 -5.23 -1.85 -11.93
CA GLU A 69 -6.24 -2.89 -11.83
C GLU A 69 -6.99 -2.80 -10.53
N ILE A 70 -6.26 -2.55 -9.45
CA ILE A 70 -6.86 -2.47 -8.12
C ILE A 70 -7.77 -1.26 -8.04
N ARG A 71 -7.29 -0.12 -8.52
CA ARG A 71 -8.03 1.14 -8.41
C ARG A 71 -9.37 1.10 -9.12
N SER A 72 -9.45 0.42 -10.24
CA SER A 72 -10.66 0.38 -11.03
C SER A 72 -11.58 -0.77 -10.69
N ASP A 73 -11.24 -1.61 -9.72
CA ASP A 73 -12.04 -2.77 -9.37
C ASP A 73 -13.14 -2.36 -8.39
N PRO A 74 -14.42 -2.61 -8.73
CA PRO A 74 -15.52 -2.24 -7.83
C PRO A 74 -15.44 -2.91 -6.46
N ARG A 75 -14.78 -4.06 -6.36
CA ARG A 75 -14.65 -4.73 -5.08
C ARG A 75 -13.83 -3.90 -4.09
N LEU A 76 -12.87 -3.12 -4.60
CA LEU A 76 -12.09 -2.25 -3.75
C LEU A 76 -12.97 -1.17 -3.13
N ILE A 77 -13.84 -0.59 -3.95
CA ILE A 77 -14.75 0.43 -3.45
C ILE A 77 -15.65 -0.13 -2.37
N ASP A 78 -16.18 -1.32 -2.58
CA ASP A 78 -17.01 -1.97 -1.56
C ASP A 78 -16.25 -2.21 -0.28
N ALA A 79 -14.99 -2.66 -0.39
CA ALA A 79 -14.20 -2.98 0.78
C ALA A 79 -13.89 -1.72 1.58
N PHE A 80 -13.59 -0.62 0.89
CA PHE A 80 -13.21 0.60 1.59
C PHE A 80 -14.39 1.43 2.04
N LEU A 81 -15.43 1.54 1.22
CA LEU A 81 -16.51 2.47 1.48
C LEU A 81 -17.76 1.80 1.98
N GLY A 82 -18.11 0.66 1.39
CA GLY A 82 -19.33 0.00 1.73
C GLY A 82 -19.20 -1.01 2.83
N GLY A 83 -18.04 -1.65 2.93
CA GLY A 83 -17.86 -2.73 3.86
C GLY A 83 -17.51 -2.33 5.27
N GLY A 84 -17.23 -1.07 5.49
CA GLY A 84 -16.86 -0.63 6.82
C GLY A 84 -15.60 -1.28 7.35
N THR A 85 -14.72 -1.65 6.48
CA THR A 85 -13.50 -2.31 6.87
C THR A 85 -12.50 -1.33 7.44
N SER A 86 -11.41 -1.88 7.97
CA SER A 86 -10.34 -1.06 8.47
C SER A 86 -9.70 -0.21 7.39
N LEU A 87 -9.90 -0.55 6.15
CA LEU A 87 -9.27 0.17 5.06
C LEU A 87 -9.76 1.60 4.92
N LYS A 88 -10.97 1.87 5.38
CA LYS A 88 -11.50 3.20 5.26
C LYS A 88 -10.92 4.18 6.26
N ASN A 89 -10.06 3.73 7.10
CA ASN A 89 -9.45 4.58 8.11
C ASN A 89 -8.46 5.57 7.56
N ASP A 90 -8.28 5.56 6.33
CA ASP A 90 -7.29 6.45 5.73
C ASP A 90 -7.74 7.84 5.62
#